data_230b6a937355121e710a835e31423d76
#
_entry.id   230b6a937355121e710a835e31423d76
#
_cell.length_a   1.000
_cell.length_b   1.000
_cell.length_c   1.000
_cell.angle_alpha   90.00
_cell.angle_beta   90.00
_cell.angle_gamma   90.00
#
_symmetry.space_group_name_H-M   'P 1'
#
loop_
_entity.id
_entity.type
_entity.pdbx_description
1 polymer ?
#
loop_
_entity_poly.entity_id
_entity_poly.type
_entity_poly.pdbx_seq_one_letter_code
_entity_poly.pdbx_strand_id
1 'polypeptide(L)'
;MKILFIMRNQAYVRNYESTIKDLANRGHDLKVVFNDYKDNDRLIERLNSEYQQINYSYEKIPDRCDEWSTLVKLIRALKDYLRYLYPEYIKAKKLRKRIEKHLGIIMVACLQGLRWLPKQLGVEPLTGLIEIIEKIIPEDKAIIRFLEQENPDLVLVTPLLDFDSVQTDYLKCANKLGIKCGLCVHSWDNLTSKGVIHVEPDRIFVWNKIQKQEAIDFHRISADKVIVTGAQCYDKWFERNTSTSLESFIERVGLEVGKNYLLYLCSSGFIAPQEFGFVQELLQQMRNAEHPQIRALGLLVRPHPQNAQQWDNIDLSAWNNTVIWPPGGQNPVTEESKANFYDSIYHSVAVVGVNTSAMIESGILGKPVYSILDPRFKDTQAGTLHFHHLVRGGLLQLSHSIEEYIQQLILRLEGKRDQEGEQIRQFIYEFVRPYGLDTPCTPILVKSIEAMADLPSVAVAPLPFWGVCLRVFLLPIALIVKESEYLYRKVEGKINQLFVEPLSRKLS
;
A
#
# COMPACT_ATOMS: atom_id res chain seq x y z
N MET A 1 -9.61 10.11 -25.50
CA MET A 1 -10.57 9.94 -24.39
C MET A 1 -10.21 10.91 -23.27
N LYS A 2 -11.22 11.38 -22.55
CA LYS A 2 -11.02 12.15 -21.31
C LYS A 2 -11.03 11.19 -20.12
N ILE A 3 -9.92 11.09 -19.43
CA ILE A 3 -9.71 10.15 -18.31
C ILE A 3 -9.60 10.95 -17.02
N LEU A 4 -10.49 10.70 -16.07
CA LEU A 4 -10.41 11.24 -14.73
C LEU A 4 -9.71 10.22 -13.81
N PHE A 5 -8.51 10.54 -13.34
CA PHE A 5 -7.76 9.66 -12.44
C PHE A 5 -7.80 10.20 -11.00
N ILE A 6 -8.54 9.54 -10.16
CA ILE A 6 -8.76 9.92 -8.76
C ILE A 6 -7.75 9.19 -7.88
N MET A 7 -6.85 9.94 -7.27
CA MET A 7 -5.83 9.42 -6.35
C MET A 7 -6.10 9.90 -4.94
N ARG A 8 -5.68 9.15 -3.94
CA ARG A 8 -5.83 9.57 -2.55
C ARG A 8 -5.11 10.89 -2.29
N ASN A 9 -3.82 10.98 -2.68
CA ASN A 9 -3.01 12.19 -2.59
C ASN A 9 -1.89 12.15 -3.63
N GLN A 10 -1.10 13.23 -3.69
CA GLN A 10 -0.05 13.42 -4.68
C GLN A 10 1.05 12.35 -4.64
N ALA A 11 1.31 11.75 -3.47
CA ALA A 11 2.36 10.73 -3.35
C ALA A 11 2.09 9.47 -4.21
N TYR A 12 0.83 9.24 -4.61
CA TYR A 12 0.47 8.13 -5.50
C TYR A 12 0.87 8.37 -6.96
N VAL A 13 1.05 9.62 -7.38
CA VAL A 13 1.46 9.99 -8.76
C VAL A 13 2.76 9.28 -9.15
N ARG A 14 3.71 9.18 -8.22
CA ARG A 14 5.00 8.50 -8.48
C ARG A 14 4.87 7.05 -8.96
N ASN A 15 3.83 6.34 -8.50
CA ASN A 15 3.60 4.94 -8.86
C ASN A 15 2.98 4.80 -10.25
N TYR A 16 2.37 5.87 -10.78
CA TYR A 16 1.67 5.90 -12.07
C TYR A 16 2.28 6.90 -13.05
N GLU A 17 3.44 7.49 -12.73
CA GLU A 17 4.10 8.48 -13.60
C GLU A 17 4.27 7.96 -15.02
N SER A 18 4.78 6.73 -15.20
CA SER A 18 4.96 6.13 -16.53
C SER A 18 3.62 5.90 -17.24
N THR A 19 2.59 5.44 -16.51
CA THR A 19 1.24 5.22 -17.04
C THR A 19 0.59 6.54 -17.50
N ILE A 20 0.69 7.58 -16.67
CA ILE A 20 0.16 8.92 -16.97
C ILE A 20 0.83 9.48 -18.22
N LYS A 21 2.16 9.38 -18.32
CA LYS A 21 2.94 9.82 -19.48
C LYS A 21 2.59 9.05 -20.76
N ASP A 22 2.45 7.72 -20.68
CA ASP A 22 2.12 6.91 -21.86
C ASP A 22 0.69 7.20 -22.36
N LEU A 23 -0.29 7.34 -21.44
CA LEU A 23 -1.65 7.78 -21.80
C LEU A 23 -1.65 9.16 -22.49
N ALA A 24 -0.92 10.14 -21.94
CA ALA A 24 -0.81 11.47 -22.54
C ALA A 24 -0.15 11.44 -23.93
N ASN A 25 0.93 10.67 -24.09
CA ASN A 25 1.63 10.50 -25.37
C ASN A 25 0.74 9.82 -26.44
N ARG A 26 -0.24 9.03 -26.04
CA ARG A 26 -1.25 8.44 -26.92
C ARG A 26 -2.41 9.38 -27.25
N GLY A 27 -2.36 10.61 -26.77
CA GLY A 27 -3.35 11.65 -27.07
C GLY A 27 -4.61 11.61 -26.21
N HIS A 28 -4.55 10.98 -25.03
CA HIS A 28 -5.64 11.07 -24.06
C HIS A 28 -5.56 12.37 -23.25
N ASP A 29 -6.72 12.97 -22.95
CA ASP A 29 -6.85 14.09 -22.03
C ASP A 29 -6.98 13.55 -20.59
N LEU A 30 -5.99 13.82 -19.77
CA LEU A 30 -5.94 13.31 -18.39
C LEU A 30 -6.18 14.43 -17.38
N LYS A 31 -7.16 14.21 -16.51
CA LYS A 31 -7.32 15.01 -15.29
C LYS A 31 -7.02 14.15 -14.07
N VAL A 32 -5.97 14.50 -13.34
CA VAL A 32 -5.58 13.84 -12.09
C VAL A 32 -6.04 14.68 -10.91
N VAL A 33 -6.82 14.07 -10.02
CA VAL A 33 -7.44 14.75 -8.86
C VAL A 33 -7.17 13.99 -7.56
N PHE A 34 -7.26 14.70 -6.43
CA PHE A 34 -6.86 14.16 -5.13
C PHE A 34 -7.97 14.29 -4.09
N ASN A 35 -8.18 13.22 -3.30
CA ASN A 35 -9.06 13.26 -2.14
C ASN A 35 -8.46 14.07 -0.99
N ASP A 36 -7.16 13.85 -0.69
CA ASP A 36 -6.40 14.56 0.33
C ASP A 36 -5.33 15.39 -0.36
N TYR A 37 -5.61 16.67 -0.61
CA TYR A 37 -4.61 17.58 -1.14
C TYR A 37 -3.67 18.03 -0.02
N LYS A 38 -2.36 17.82 -0.21
CA LYS A 38 -1.32 18.37 0.65
C LYS A 38 -0.45 19.27 -0.20
N ASP A 39 -0.42 20.54 0.16
CA ASP A 39 0.39 21.55 -0.52
C ASP A 39 1.88 21.14 -0.51
N ASN A 40 2.55 21.21 -1.66
CA ASN A 40 3.97 20.94 -1.89
C ASN A 40 4.32 19.64 -2.64
N ASP A 41 4.03 19.58 -3.94
CA ASP A 41 4.60 18.47 -4.71
C ASP A 41 5.29 18.96 -6.00
N ARG A 42 6.62 19.14 -5.91
CA ARG A 42 7.51 19.48 -7.04
C ARG A 42 7.37 18.48 -8.22
N LEU A 43 6.92 17.24 -7.96
CA LEU A 43 6.66 16.27 -9.02
C LEU A 43 5.48 16.71 -9.88
N ILE A 44 4.39 17.18 -9.26
CA ILE A 44 3.20 17.67 -9.97
C ILE A 44 3.53 18.91 -10.80
N GLU A 45 4.27 19.86 -10.23
CA GLU A 45 4.71 21.08 -10.94
C GLU A 45 5.54 20.70 -12.18
N ARG A 46 6.49 19.77 -12.03
CA ARG A 46 7.29 19.27 -13.15
C ARG A 46 6.43 18.61 -14.22
N LEU A 47 5.53 17.70 -13.83
CA LEU A 47 4.68 16.99 -14.80
C LEU A 47 3.72 17.94 -15.52
N ASN A 48 3.18 18.96 -14.86
CA ASN A 48 2.38 19.98 -15.49
C ASN A 48 3.17 20.81 -16.52
N SER A 49 4.46 21.06 -16.25
CA SER A 49 5.32 21.79 -17.20
C SER A 49 5.76 20.94 -18.39
N GLU A 50 5.89 19.63 -18.22
CA GLU A 50 6.35 18.70 -19.26
C GLU A 50 5.22 18.26 -20.21
N TYR A 51 3.96 18.20 -19.75
CA TYR A 51 2.84 17.60 -20.51
C TYR A 51 1.59 18.48 -20.49
N GLN A 52 1.27 19.11 -21.61
CA GLN A 52 0.08 19.97 -21.75
C GLN A 52 -1.25 19.20 -21.66
N GLN A 53 -1.25 17.91 -21.99
CA GLN A 53 -2.44 17.04 -21.95
C GLN A 53 -2.77 16.54 -20.53
N ILE A 54 -1.94 16.84 -19.54
CA ILE A 54 -2.15 16.41 -18.17
C ILE A 54 -2.57 17.61 -17.33
N ASN A 55 -3.76 17.53 -16.75
CA ASN A 55 -4.28 18.54 -15.85
C ASN A 55 -4.34 17.97 -14.42
N TYR A 56 -3.53 18.50 -13.52
CA TYR A 56 -3.58 18.16 -12.11
C TYR A 56 -4.42 19.17 -11.35
N SER A 57 -5.37 18.70 -10.53
CA SER A 57 -6.15 19.57 -9.65
C SER A 57 -5.32 19.95 -8.43
N TYR A 58 -5.30 21.25 -8.12
CA TYR A 58 -4.73 21.80 -6.88
C TYR A 58 -5.77 21.94 -5.77
N GLU A 59 -6.99 21.49 -6.02
CA GLU A 59 -8.08 21.55 -5.06
C GLU A 59 -8.54 20.16 -4.66
N LYS A 60 -8.99 20.04 -3.42
CA LYS A 60 -9.63 18.82 -2.95
C LYS A 60 -10.96 18.63 -3.67
N ILE A 61 -11.18 17.42 -4.19
CA ILE A 61 -12.45 17.04 -4.81
C ILE A 61 -13.56 16.85 -3.76
N PRO A 62 -14.85 16.93 -4.14
CA PRO A 62 -15.96 16.78 -3.21
C PRO A 62 -15.93 15.47 -2.43
N ASP A 63 -16.15 15.56 -1.12
CA ASP A 63 -16.43 14.42 -0.26
C ASP A 63 -17.95 14.28 -0.05
N ARG A 64 -18.39 13.06 0.24
CA ARG A 64 -19.77 12.83 0.64
C ARG A 64 -20.10 13.54 1.96
N CYS A 65 -21.11 14.43 1.95
CA CYS A 65 -21.52 15.22 3.11
C CYS A 65 -23.05 15.20 3.38
N ASP A 66 -23.80 14.40 2.63
CA ASP A 66 -25.24 14.25 2.77
C ASP A 66 -25.67 13.60 4.10
N GLU A 67 -26.95 13.37 4.29
CA GLU A 67 -27.54 12.72 5.47
C GLU A 67 -27.06 11.27 5.67
N TRP A 68 -26.58 10.63 4.62
CA TRP A 68 -26.12 9.23 4.63
C TRP A 68 -24.65 9.07 4.98
N SER A 69 -23.87 10.15 5.01
CA SER A 69 -22.40 10.14 5.11
C SER A 69 -21.87 9.29 6.28
N THR A 70 -22.44 9.45 7.47
CA THR A 70 -22.00 8.72 8.68
C THR A 70 -22.41 7.25 8.64
N LEU A 71 -23.65 6.96 8.20
CA LEU A 71 -24.12 5.57 8.06
C LEU A 71 -23.31 4.80 7.05
N VAL A 72 -22.95 5.42 5.92
CA VAL A 72 -22.10 4.82 4.88
C VAL A 72 -20.73 4.43 5.46
N LYS A 73 -20.09 5.34 6.18
CA LYS A 73 -18.80 5.05 6.83
C LYS A 73 -18.90 3.87 7.80
N LEU A 74 -19.96 3.85 8.60
CA LEU A 74 -20.19 2.79 9.59
C LEU A 74 -20.38 1.43 8.93
N ILE A 75 -21.25 1.30 7.92
CA ILE A 75 -21.52 0.02 7.26
C ILE A 75 -20.30 -0.48 6.49
N ARG A 76 -19.52 0.43 5.88
CA ARG A 76 -18.27 0.08 5.20
C ARG A 76 -17.23 -0.39 6.21
N ALA A 77 -17.04 0.30 7.33
CA ALA A 77 -16.15 -0.12 8.41
C ALA A 77 -16.57 -1.50 8.99
N LEU A 78 -17.87 -1.77 9.11
CA LEU A 78 -18.40 -3.07 9.51
C LEU A 78 -17.98 -4.16 8.50
N LYS A 79 -18.20 -3.94 7.20
CA LYS A 79 -17.82 -4.89 6.15
C LYS A 79 -16.31 -5.13 6.14
N ASP A 80 -15.51 -4.08 6.29
CA ASP A 80 -14.05 -4.17 6.41
C ASP A 80 -13.63 -5.04 7.60
N TYR A 81 -14.28 -4.84 8.76
CA TYR A 81 -13.99 -5.62 9.96
C TYR A 81 -14.35 -7.10 9.81
N LEU A 82 -15.50 -7.41 9.17
CA LEU A 82 -15.97 -8.79 8.97
C LEU A 82 -14.94 -9.63 8.22
N ARG A 83 -14.20 -9.07 7.27
CA ARG A 83 -13.10 -9.77 6.60
C ARG A 83 -12.04 -10.26 7.57
N TYR A 84 -11.69 -9.44 8.58
CA TYR A 84 -10.67 -9.82 9.57
C TYR A 84 -11.13 -10.88 10.59
N LEU A 85 -12.39 -11.32 10.49
CA LEU A 85 -12.90 -12.49 11.22
C LEU A 85 -12.71 -13.80 10.47
N TYR A 86 -12.28 -13.78 9.21
CA TYR A 86 -11.98 -14.98 8.42
C TYR A 86 -10.77 -15.73 9.01
N PRO A 87 -10.75 -17.08 8.89
CA PRO A 87 -9.66 -17.90 9.42
C PRO A 87 -8.27 -17.46 8.93
N GLU A 88 -8.17 -17.00 7.68
CA GLU A 88 -6.96 -16.56 7.03
C GLU A 88 -6.34 -15.34 7.75
N TYR A 89 -7.18 -14.51 8.40
CA TYR A 89 -6.79 -13.29 9.13
C TYR A 89 -6.62 -13.47 10.65
N ILE A 90 -6.77 -14.70 11.18
CA ILE A 90 -6.67 -14.93 12.65
C ILE A 90 -5.36 -14.40 13.22
N LYS A 91 -4.25 -14.61 12.50
CA LYS A 91 -2.91 -14.17 12.91
C LYS A 91 -2.65 -12.68 12.66
N ALA A 92 -3.45 -12.00 11.83
CA ALA A 92 -3.28 -10.60 11.47
C ALA A 92 -3.84 -9.62 12.52
N LYS A 93 -3.46 -9.79 13.79
CA LYS A 93 -4.01 -9.05 14.93
C LYS A 93 -3.82 -7.55 14.80
N LYS A 94 -2.64 -7.10 14.34
CA LYS A 94 -2.31 -5.69 14.22
C LYS A 94 -3.11 -5.01 13.10
N LEU A 95 -3.35 -5.73 11.98
CA LEU A 95 -4.22 -5.24 10.90
C LEU A 95 -5.67 -5.10 11.40
N ARG A 96 -6.19 -6.11 12.11
CA ARG A 96 -7.54 -6.05 12.69
C ARG A 96 -7.70 -4.88 13.67
N LYS A 97 -6.72 -4.62 14.54
CA LYS A 97 -6.75 -3.48 15.47
C LYS A 97 -6.83 -2.12 14.76
N ARG A 98 -6.39 -2.02 13.50
CA ARG A 98 -6.51 -0.77 12.74
C ARG A 98 -7.96 -0.45 12.43
N ILE A 99 -8.74 -1.42 11.97
CA ILE A 99 -10.16 -1.21 11.66
C ILE A 99 -11.02 -1.11 12.93
N GLU A 100 -10.64 -1.77 14.02
CA GLU A 100 -11.35 -1.68 15.31
C GLU A 100 -11.44 -0.23 15.83
N LYS A 101 -10.50 0.64 15.46
CA LYS A 101 -10.52 2.08 15.80
C LYS A 101 -11.68 2.86 15.15
N HIS A 102 -12.23 2.34 14.05
CA HIS A 102 -13.37 2.93 13.34
C HIS A 102 -14.72 2.40 13.85
N LEU A 103 -14.70 1.44 14.78
CA LEU A 103 -15.88 0.81 15.37
C LEU A 103 -15.86 1.00 16.89
N GLY A 104 -17.02 1.21 17.49
CA GLY A 104 -17.13 1.28 18.94
C GLY A 104 -16.82 -0.06 19.62
N ILE A 105 -16.29 -0.03 20.86
CA ILE A 105 -15.88 -1.21 21.62
C ILE A 105 -17.00 -2.26 21.75
N ILE A 106 -18.23 -1.83 22.01
CA ILE A 106 -19.39 -2.72 22.13
C ILE A 106 -19.66 -3.47 20.82
N MET A 107 -19.60 -2.76 19.69
CA MET A 107 -19.80 -3.35 18.37
C MET A 107 -18.72 -4.38 18.05
N VAL A 108 -17.46 -4.06 18.31
CA VAL A 108 -16.34 -5.00 18.15
C VAL A 108 -16.55 -6.26 19.01
N ALA A 109 -16.94 -6.11 20.28
CA ALA A 109 -17.20 -7.23 21.18
C ALA A 109 -18.33 -8.15 20.65
N CYS A 110 -19.44 -7.55 20.20
CA CYS A 110 -20.55 -8.31 19.60
C CYS A 110 -20.12 -9.08 18.33
N LEU A 111 -19.37 -8.42 17.45
CA LEU A 111 -18.93 -9.02 16.19
C LEU A 111 -17.87 -10.11 16.39
N GLN A 112 -17.03 -10.01 17.43
CA GLN A 112 -16.04 -11.06 17.74
C GLN A 112 -16.69 -12.41 18.02
N GLY A 113 -17.90 -12.44 18.55
CA GLY A 113 -18.69 -13.67 18.74
C GLY A 113 -18.93 -14.43 17.44
N LEU A 114 -19.02 -13.75 16.29
CA LEU A 114 -19.22 -14.36 14.98
C LEU A 114 -18.06 -15.30 14.57
N ARG A 115 -16.88 -15.16 15.15
CA ARG A 115 -15.71 -16.02 14.88
C ARG A 115 -15.93 -17.48 15.28
N TRP A 116 -16.85 -17.71 16.19
CA TRP A 116 -17.19 -19.07 16.68
C TRP A 116 -18.23 -19.76 15.79
N LEU A 117 -18.84 -19.03 14.86
CA LEU A 117 -19.78 -19.55 13.90
C LEU A 117 -19.09 -19.90 12.58
N PRO A 118 -19.55 -20.94 11.85
CA PRO A 118 -19.15 -21.15 10.46
C PRO A 118 -19.37 -19.88 9.63
N LYS A 119 -18.49 -19.59 8.66
CA LYS A 119 -18.60 -18.39 7.79
C LYS A 119 -20.02 -18.21 7.24
N GLN A 120 -20.63 -19.29 6.77
CA GLN A 120 -21.95 -19.33 6.14
C GLN A 120 -23.09 -18.96 7.08
N LEU A 121 -22.91 -19.12 8.40
CA LEU A 121 -23.94 -18.83 9.40
C LEU A 121 -23.71 -17.50 10.12
N GLY A 122 -22.49 -16.96 10.09
CA GLY A 122 -22.12 -15.74 10.81
C GLY A 122 -21.74 -14.59 9.88
N VAL A 123 -20.55 -14.64 9.33
CA VAL A 123 -19.95 -13.50 8.60
C VAL A 123 -20.61 -13.26 7.24
N GLU A 124 -20.90 -14.32 6.48
CA GLU A 124 -21.42 -14.18 5.11
C GLU A 124 -22.82 -13.58 5.04
N PRO A 125 -23.83 -14.01 5.85
CA PRO A 125 -25.15 -13.39 5.83
C PRO A 125 -25.10 -11.90 6.20
N LEU A 126 -24.28 -11.54 7.19
CA LEU A 126 -24.14 -10.15 7.59
C LEU A 126 -23.45 -9.31 6.50
N THR A 127 -22.43 -9.87 5.84
CA THR A 127 -21.79 -9.23 4.69
C THR A 127 -22.79 -9.02 3.56
N GLY A 128 -23.62 -10.01 3.23
CA GLY A 128 -24.67 -9.88 2.21
C GLY A 128 -25.71 -8.81 2.56
N LEU A 129 -26.10 -8.73 3.84
CA LEU A 129 -27.02 -7.65 4.30
C LEU A 129 -26.38 -6.28 4.12
N ILE A 130 -25.11 -6.11 4.49
CA ILE A 130 -24.39 -4.84 4.30
C ILE A 130 -24.31 -4.47 2.81
N GLU A 131 -24.07 -5.43 1.93
CA GLU A 131 -24.02 -5.20 0.48
C GLU A 131 -25.39 -4.75 -0.07
N ILE A 132 -26.48 -5.29 0.45
CA ILE A 132 -27.84 -4.82 0.12
C ILE A 132 -28.03 -3.38 0.60
N ILE A 133 -27.65 -3.07 1.82
CA ILE A 133 -27.76 -1.70 2.37
C ILE A 133 -26.90 -0.72 1.55
N GLU A 134 -25.66 -1.08 1.20
CA GLU A 134 -24.79 -0.24 0.36
C GLU A 134 -25.44 0.07 -1.00
N LYS A 135 -26.10 -0.90 -1.64
CA LYS A 135 -26.83 -0.69 -2.90
C LYS A 135 -28.04 0.23 -2.76
N ILE A 136 -28.71 0.19 -1.61
CA ILE A 136 -29.91 0.97 -1.33
C ILE A 136 -29.59 2.44 -1.04
N ILE A 137 -28.48 2.73 -0.37
CA ILE A 137 -28.06 4.09 -0.07
C ILE A 137 -27.92 4.88 -1.39
N PRO A 138 -28.48 6.10 -1.50
CA PRO A 138 -28.39 6.88 -2.73
C PRO A 138 -26.97 7.36 -3.02
N GLU A 139 -26.73 7.73 -4.26
CA GLU A 139 -25.52 8.39 -4.72
C GLU A 139 -25.47 9.84 -4.16
N ASP A 140 -24.27 10.34 -3.88
CA ASP A 140 -24.09 11.72 -3.41
C ASP A 140 -24.25 12.73 -4.54
N LYS A 141 -25.07 13.77 -4.30
CA LYS A 141 -25.42 14.77 -5.32
C LYS A 141 -24.25 15.69 -5.68
N ALA A 142 -23.31 15.94 -4.77
CA ALA A 142 -22.18 16.80 -5.05
C ALA A 142 -21.18 16.07 -5.95
N ILE A 143 -20.96 14.78 -5.69
CA ILE A 143 -20.10 13.93 -6.52
C ILE A 143 -20.71 13.71 -7.91
N ILE A 144 -22.04 13.48 -8.01
CA ILE A 144 -22.73 13.40 -9.31
C ILE A 144 -22.48 14.67 -10.13
N ARG A 145 -22.74 15.86 -9.56
CA ARG A 145 -22.53 17.14 -10.24
C ARG A 145 -21.08 17.33 -10.68
N PHE A 146 -20.13 16.95 -9.82
CA PHE A 146 -18.71 17.02 -10.17
C PHE A 146 -18.39 16.13 -11.39
N LEU A 147 -18.88 14.88 -11.41
CA LEU A 147 -18.65 13.97 -12.52
C LEU A 147 -19.35 14.44 -13.81
N GLU A 148 -20.57 15.01 -13.71
CA GLU A 148 -21.28 15.61 -14.85
C GLU A 148 -20.54 16.83 -15.42
N GLN A 149 -19.95 17.69 -14.57
CA GLN A 149 -19.15 18.84 -14.99
C GLN A 149 -17.85 18.42 -15.65
N GLU A 150 -17.17 17.42 -15.07
CA GLU A 150 -15.95 16.88 -15.64
C GLU A 150 -16.19 16.09 -16.93
N ASN A 151 -17.34 15.44 -17.05
CA ASN A 151 -17.77 14.64 -18.20
C ASN A 151 -16.64 13.72 -18.72
N PRO A 152 -16.08 12.81 -17.90
CA PRO A 152 -15.03 11.91 -18.34
C PRO A 152 -15.60 10.70 -19.09
N ASP A 153 -14.83 10.17 -20.04
CA ASP A 153 -15.12 8.89 -20.69
C ASP A 153 -14.82 7.71 -19.76
N LEU A 154 -13.78 7.84 -18.93
CA LEU A 154 -13.33 6.84 -17.95
C LEU A 154 -13.00 7.47 -16.61
N VAL A 155 -13.30 6.75 -15.52
CA VAL A 155 -12.85 7.07 -14.16
C VAL A 155 -11.91 5.98 -13.68
N LEU A 156 -10.68 6.35 -13.32
CA LEU A 156 -9.72 5.48 -12.65
C LEU A 156 -9.58 5.88 -11.20
N VAL A 157 -9.44 4.91 -10.30
CA VAL A 157 -9.25 5.14 -8.87
C VAL A 157 -8.04 4.39 -8.33
N THR A 158 -7.34 4.98 -7.35
CA THR A 158 -6.25 4.36 -6.58
C THR A 158 -6.05 5.08 -5.25
N PRO A 159 -5.85 4.40 -4.10
CA PRO A 159 -5.81 2.95 -3.89
C PRO A 159 -7.17 2.30 -3.65
N LEU A 160 -8.26 3.03 -3.51
CA LEU A 160 -9.64 2.65 -3.18
C LEU A 160 -9.79 1.99 -1.79
N LEU A 161 -8.90 1.07 -1.43
CA LEU A 161 -9.01 0.12 -0.32
C LEU A 161 -8.66 0.69 1.06
N ASP A 162 -8.33 1.97 1.15
CA ASP A 162 -8.13 2.60 2.47
C ASP A 162 -9.48 2.68 3.22
N PHE A 163 -9.43 2.50 4.54
CA PHE A 163 -10.61 2.69 5.38
C PHE A 163 -11.17 4.11 5.18
N ASP A 164 -12.49 4.25 5.14
CA ASP A 164 -13.21 5.51 4.84
C ASP A 164 -12.87 6.12 3.48
N SER A 165 -12.48 5.33 2.48
CA SER A 165 -12.15 5.83 1.15
C SER A 165 -13.35 6.48 0.45
N VAL A 166 -13.23 7.76 0.16
CA VAL A 166 -14.20 8.54 -0.62
C VAL A 166 -14.33 8.02 -2.05
N GLN A 167 -13.29 7.38 -2.57
CA GLN A 167 -13.27 6.83 -3.93
C GLN A 167 -14.38 5.82 -4.19
N THR A 168 -14.87 5.15 -3.15
CA THR A 168 -16.04 4.25 -3.24
C THR A 168 -17.29 4.99 -3.70
N ASP A 169 -17.54 6.22 -3.20
CA ASP A 169 -18.68 7.02 -3.62
C ASP A 169 -18.53 7.52 -5.06
N TYR A 170 -17.30 7.80 -5.51
CA TYR A 170 -17.02 8.13 -6.92
C TYR A 170 -17.33 6.96 -7.85
N LEU A 171 -16.92 5.72 -7.50
CA LEU A 171 -17.29 4.53 -8.26
C LEU A 171 -18.82 4.36 -8.34
N LYS A 172 -19.51 4.55 -7.22
CA LYS A 172 -20.98 4.43 -7.16
C LYS A 172 -21.67 5.47 -8.05
N CYS A 173 -21.22 6.72 -7.98
CA CYS A 173 -21.77 7.81 -8.79
C CYS A 173 -21.44 7.66 -10.27
N ALA A 174 -20.22 7.24 -10.62
CA ALA A 174 -19.83 6.99 -12.00
C ALA A 174 -20.63 5.83 -12.60
N ASN A 175 -20.81 4.72 -11.87
CA ASN A 175 -21.68 3.62 -12.28
C ASN A 175 -23.11 4.12 -12.55
N LYS A 176 -23.65 5.01 -11.70
CA LYS A 176 -24.99 5.61 -11.88
C LYS A 176 -25.10 6.43 -13.17
N LEU A 177 -24.03 7.12 -13.54
CA LEU A 177 -23.95 7.93 -14.77
C LEU A 177 -23.59 7.09 -16.01
N GLY A 178 -23.34 5.79 -15.87
CA GLY A 178 -22.91 4.92 -16.96
C GLY A 178 -21.45 5.13 -17.39
N ILE A 179 -20.67 5.86 -16.59
CA ILE A 179 -19.25 6.11 -16.83
C ILE A 179 -18.44 4.87 -16.41
N LYS A 180 -17.56 4.38 -17.25
CA LYS A 180 -16.73 3.21 -16.98
C LYS A 180 -15.70 3.48 -15.88
N CYS A 181 -15.54 2.51 -14.96
CA CYS A 181 -14.68 2.66 -13.81
C CYS A 181 -13.61 1.56 -13.72
N GLY A 182 -12.36 1.96 -13.45
CA GLY A 182 -11.25 1.05 -13.20
C GLY A 182 -10.57 1.30 -11.85
N LEU A 183 -10.24 0.21 -11.15
CA LEU A 183 -9.34 0.24 -10.00
C LEU A 183 -7.92 -0.13 -10.43
N CYS A 184 -6.95 0.74 -10.19
CA CYS A 184 -5.54 0.45 -10.34
C CYS A 184 -4.94 0.08 -8.98
N VAL A 185 -4.63 -1.20 -8.76
CA VAL A 185 -4.01 -1.68 -7.53
C VAL A 185 -2.57 -1.18 -7.45
N HIS A 186 -2.26 -0.42 -6.40
CA HIS A 186 -1.03 0.35 -6.34
C HIS A 186 0.12 -0.34 -5.61
N SER A 187 -0.16 -1.36 -4.79
CA SER A 187 0.82 -2.02 -3.94
C SER A 187 0.55 -3.52 -3.84
N TRP A 188 1.61 -4.28 -3.60
CA TRP A 188 1.61 -5.73 -3.48
C TRP A 188 0.76 -6.26 -2.32
N ASP A 189 0.58 -5.47 -1.26
CA ASP A 189 -0.17 -5.82 -0.06
C ASP A 189 -1.60 -5.25 -0.02
N ASN A 190 -1.99 -4.48 -1.03
CA ASN A 190 -3.19 -3.64 -0.99
C ASN A 190 -4.47 -4.44 -0.75
N LEU A 191 -4.61 -5.59 -1.43
CA LEU A 191 -5.81 -6.41 -1.37
C LEU A 191 -5.95 -7.19 -0.04
N THR A 192 -4.88 -7.30 0.75
CA THR A 192 -4.90 -8.09 2.00
C THR A 192 -4.70 -7.28 3.28
N SER A 193 -4.24 -6.04 3.19
CA SER A 193 -3.80 -5.28 4.38
C SER A 193 -4.73 -4.16 4.82
N LYS A 194 -5.79 -3.86 4.04
CA LYS A 194 -6.66 -2.68 4.25
C LYS A 194 -8.15 -3.04 4.24
N GLY A 195 -9.01 -2.19 3.68
CA GLY A 195 -10.45 -2.41 3.52
C GLY A 195 -10.79 -3.38 2.37
N VAL A 196 -12.07 -3.64 2.16
CA VAL A 196 -12.59 -4.41 1.03
C VAL A 196 -13.10 -3.49 -0.08
N ILE A 197 -13.30 -4.04 -1.27
CA ILE A 197 -13.99 -3.34 -2.35
C ILE A 197 -15.49 -3.34 -2.04
N HIS A 198 -16.05 -2.15 -1.78
CA HIS A 198 -17.47 -2.00 -1.42
C HIS A 198 -18.37 -1.88 -2.64
N VAL A 199 -17.88 -1.25 -3.69
CA VAL A 199 -18.55 -1.08 -4.99
C VAL A 199 -17.65 -1.65 -6.06
N GLU A 200 -18.17 -2.61 -6.82
CA GLU A 200 -17.39 -3.31 -7.85
C GLU A 200 -17.17 -2.40 -9.07
N PRO A 201 -15.91 -2.13 -9.48
CA PRO A 201 -15.61 -1.42 -10.70
C PRO A 201 -15.80 -2.31 -11.95
N ASP A 202 -15.80 -1.73 -13.15
CA ASP A 202 -15.88 -2.48 -14.40
C ASP A 202 -14.62 -3.32 -14.64
N ARG A 203 -13.43 -2.82 -14.21
CA ARG A 203 -12.16 -3.54 -14.28
C ARG A 203 -11.30 -3.25 -13.04
N ILE A 204 -10.51 -4.26 -12.69
CA ILE A 204 -9.48 -4.17 -11.63
C ILE A 204 -8.16 -4.60 -12.24
N PHE A 205 -7.17 -3.70 -12.22
CA PHE A 205 -5.84 -3.95 -12.73
C PHE A 205 -4.93 -4.36 -11.58
N VAL A 206 -4.43 -5.59 -11.64
CA VAL A 206 -3.60 -6.20 -10.61
C VAL A 206 -2.24 -6.60 -11.17
N TRP A 207 -1.24 -6.77 -10.31
CA TRP A 207 0.11 -7.07 -10.73
C TRP A 207 0.29 -8.51 -11.22
N ASN A 208 -0.39 -9.48 -10.59
CA ASN A 208 -0.13 -10.89 -10.81
C ASN A 208 -1.36 -11.76 -10.49
N LYS A 209 -1.19 -13.06 -10.75
CA LYS A 209 -2.24 -14.06 -10.52
C LYS A 209 -2.62 -14.21 -9.04
N ILE A 210 -1.68 -13.96 -8.11
CA ILE A 210 -1.94 -14.00 -6.67
C ILE A 210 -2.92 -12.91 -6.30
N GLN A 211 -2.65 -11.66 -6.71
CA GLN A 211 -3.58 -10.55 -6.49
C GLN A 211 -4.92 -10.74 -7.22
N LYS A 212 -4.92 -11.39 -8.40
CA LYS A 212 -6.17 -11.77 -9.05
C LYS A 212 -7.00 -12.70 -8.16
N GLN A 213 -6.37 -13.72 -7.58
CA GLN A 213 -7.05 -14.64 -6.67
C GLN A 213 -7.50 -13.92 -5.37
N GLU A 214 -6.70 -13.01 -4.81
CA GLU A 214 -7.07 -12.20 -3.66
C GLU A 214 -8.31 -11.31 -3.93
N ALA A 215 -8.41 -10.72 -5.13
CA ALA A 215 -9.58 -9.93 -5.53
C ALA A 215 -10.84 -10.79 -5.58
N ILE A 216 -10.75 -12.04 -6.05
CA ILE A 216 -11.85 -13.00 -6.10
C ILE A 216 -12.23 -13.46 -4.69
N ASP A 217 -11.26 -13.96 -3.91
CA ASP A 217 -11.51 -14.65 -2.63
C ASP A 217 -11.87 -13.68 -1.49
N PHE A 218 -11.21 -12.52 -1.42
CA PHE A 218 -11.36 -11.60 -0.30
C PHE A 218 -12.23 -10.39 -0.59
N HIS A 219 -12.46 -10.08 -1.88
CA HIS A 219 -13.28 -8.92 -2.28
C HIS A 219 -14.52 -9.32 -3.07
N ARG A 220 -14.69 -10.63 -3.38
CA ARG A 220 -15.85 -11.19 -4.11
C ARG A 220 -16.01 -10.60 -5.52
N ILE A 221 -14.90 -10.30 -6.16
CA ILE A 221 -14.90 -9.75 -7.52
C ILE A 221 -15.00 -10.88 -8.54
N SER A 222 -15.77 -10.65 -9.59
CA SER A 222 -15.89 -11.60 -10.71
C SER A 222 -14.55 -11.72 -11.45
N ALA A 223 -14.13 -12.96 -11.75
CA ALA A 223 -12.80 -13.25 -12.29
C ALA A 223 -12.54 -12.58 -13.66
N ASP A 224 -13.59 -12.35 -14.47
CA ASP A 224 -13.54 -11.70 -15.78
C ASP A 224 -13.25 -10.20 -15.69
N LYS A 225 -13.52 -9.58 -14.55
CA LYS A 225 -13.23 -8.17 -14.29
C LYS A 225 -11.80 -7.91 -13.83
N VAL A 226 -11.07 -8.95 -13.39
CA VAL A 226 -9.72 -8.80 -12.85
C VAL A 226 -8.68 -9.09 -13.93
N ILE A 227 -7.97 -8.06 -14.34
CA ILE A 227 -6.97 -8.08 -15.39
C ILE A 227 -5.58 -8.04 -14.76
N VAL A 228 -4.76 -9.03 -15.07
CA VAL A 228 -3.33 -9.03 -14.68
C VAL A 228 -2.59 -8.13 -15.66
N THR A 229 -1.86 -7.14 -15.15
CA THR A 229 -1.10 -6.17 -15.98
C THR A 229 0.39 -6.12 -15.64
N GLY A 230 0.79 -6.76 -14.55
CA GLY A 230 2.12 -6.58 -14.00
C GLY A 230 2.24 -5.33 -13.11
N ALA A 231 3.38 -5.17 -12.48
CA ALA A 231 3.67 -4.07 -11.55
C ALA A 231 4.39 -2.92 -12.27
N GLN A 232 3.64 -2.10 -13.01
CA GLN A 232 4.15 -0.99 -13.82
C GLN A 232 5.01 0.03 -13.04
N CYS A 233 4.78 0.17 -11.74
CA CYS A 233 5.55 1.07 -10.89
C CYS A 233 7.04 0.70 -10.79
N TYR A 234 7.37 -0.55 -11.14
CA TYR A 234 8.74 -1.04 -11.14
C TYR A 234 9.41 -1.05 -12.51
N ASP A 235 8.75 -0.65 -13.60
CA ASP A 235 9.37 -0.68 -14.93
C ASP A 235 10.71 0.08 -14.99
N LYS A 236 10.77 1.26 -14.35
CA LYS A 236 12.01 2.06 -14.27
C LYS A 236 13.16 1.38 -13.51
N TRP A 237 12.88 0.39 -12.66
CA TRP A 237 13.91 -0.36 -11.94
C TRP A 237 14.68 -1.30 -12.85
N PHE A 238 14.02 -1.86 -13.86
CA PHE A 238 14.68 -2.73 -14.85
C PHE A 238 15.51 -1.98 -15.88
N GLU A 239 15.23 -0.68 -16.06
CA GLU A 239 15.92 0.19 -17.02
C GLU A 239 17.08 0.97 -16.39
N ARG A 240 17.09 1.11 -15.07
CA ARG A 240 18.06 1.92 -14.35
C ARG A 240 19.41 1.20 -14.24
N ASN A 241 20.47 1.99 -14.35
CA ASN A 241 21.85 1.54 -14.10
C ASN A 241 22.41 2.23 -12.86
N THR A 242 23.51 1.72 -12.32
CA THR A 242 24.25 2.35 -11.24
C THR A 242 24.74 3.74 -11.63
N SER A 243 24.70 4.68 -10.69
CA SER A 243 25.18 6.04 -10.90
C SER A 243 26.67 6.21 -10.53
N THR A 244 27.22 5.28 -9.71
CA THR A 244 28.61 5.36 -9.21
C THR A 244 29.22 3.95 -9.11
N SER A 245 30.56 3.88 -9.04
CA SER A 245 31.26 2.64 -8.69
C SER A 245 31.03 2.26 -7.22
N LEU A 246 31.30 0.99 -6.87
CA LEU A 246 31.25 0.51 -5.49
C LEU A 246 32.13 1.34 -4.55
N GLU A 247 33.38 1.64 -4.96
CA GLU A 247 34.33 2.40 -4.16
C GLU A 247 33.81 3.81 -3.88
N SER A 248 33.36 4.52 -4.93
CA SER A 248 32.81 5.88 -4.79
C SER A 248 31.54 5.91 -3.96
N PHE A 249 30.72 4.85 -4.04
CA PHE A 249 29.53 4.74 -3.21
C PHE A 249 29.90 4.53 -1.73
N ILE A 250 30.80 3.59 -1.45
CA ILE A 250 31.29 3.27 -0.09
C ILE A 250 31.90 4.51 0.58
N GLU A 251 32.78 5.23 -0.14
CA GLU A 251 33.39 6.46 0.34
C GLU A 251 32.32 7.54 0.66
N ARG A 252 31.37 7.74 -0.26
CA ARG A 252 30.29 8.73 -0.09
C ARG A 252 29.40 8.46 1.13
N VAL A 253 29.07 7.17 1.42
CA VAL A 253 28.24 6.82 2.57
C VAL A 253 29.02 6.72 3.87
N GLY A 254 30.37 6.69 3.82
CA GLY A 254 31.24 6.63 4.99
C GLY A 254 31.50 5.23 5.51
N LEU A 255 31.36 4.20 4.69
CA LEU A 255 31.78 2.83 5.01
C LEU A 255 33.30 2.64 4.72
N GLU A 256 33.90 1.57 5.27
CA GLU A 256 35.31 1.25 5.09
C GLU A 256 35.61 0.82 3.66
N VAL A 257 36.49 1.57 2.97
CA VAL A 257 36.90 1.32 1.58
C VAL A 257 37.58 -0.05 1.46
N GLY A 258 37.24 -0.78 0.40
CA GLY A 258 37.74 -2.14 0.15
C GLY A 258 37.03 -3.25 0.93
N LYS A 259 35.96 -2.92 1.68
CA LYS A 259 35.12 -3.90 2.35
C LYS A 259 33.73 -3.98 1.67
N ASN A 260 33.18 -5.17 1.65
CA ASN A 260 31.79 -5.38 1.26
C ASN A 260 30.84 -4.98 2.39
N TYR A 261 29.56 -4.74 2.07
CA TYR A 261 28.54 -4.40 3.07
C TYR A 261 27.21 -5.11 2.86
N LEU A 262 26.50 -5.31 3.96
CA LEU A 262 25.08 -5.64 3.99
C LEU A 262 24.23 -4.38 3.97
N LEU A 263 23.10 -4.42 3.29
CA LEU A 263 22.09 -3.37 3.37
C LEU A 263 20.98 -3.82 4.31
N TYR A 264 20.77 -3.08 5.40
CA TYR A 264 19.60 -3.22 6.25
C TYR A 264 18.52 -2.23 5.82
N LEU A 265 17.40 -2.75 5.30
CA LEU A 265 16.24 -1.95 4.91
C LEU A 265 15.24 -1.85 6.05
N CYS A 266 15.13 -0.66 6.63
CA CYS A 266 14.20 -0.41 7.72
C CYS A 266 12.75 -0.40 7.25
N SER A 267 11.86 -0.73 8.16
CA SER A 267 10.42 -0.81 7.95
C SER A 267 9.71 0.46 8.46
N SER A 268 8.46 0.66 8.00
CA SER A 268 7.61 1.72 8.54
C SER A 268 7.30 1.54 10.03
N GLY A 269 6.95 2.62 10.72
CA GLY A 269 6.60 2.55 12.14
C GLY A 269 5.39 1.66 12.45
N PHE A 270 4.55 1.39 11.46
CA PHE A 270 3.48 0.39 11.62
C PHE A 270 4.03 -1.03 11.66
N ILE A 271 5.02 -1.35 10.86
CA ILE A 271 5.63 -2.69 10.78
C ILE A 271 6.56 -2.91 11.98
N ALA A 272 7.56 -2.06 12.14
CA ALA A 272 8.60 -2.18 13.16
C ALA A 272 8.87 -0.83 13.85
N PRO A 273 8.05 -0.44 14.85
CA PRO A 273 8.16 0.88 15.49
C PRO A 273 9.47 1.07 16.28
N GLN A 274 10.08 -0.02 16.76
CA GLN A 274 11.32 -0.04 17.56
C GLN A 274 12.32 -1.01 16.93
N GLU A 275 12.77 -0.71 15.72
CA GLU A 275 13.64 -1.58 14.93
C GLU A 275 15.11 -1.47 15.34
N PHE A 276 15.50 -0.35 15.94
CA PHE A 276 16.87 -0.08 16.37
C PHE A 276 17.45 -1.16 17.28
N GLY A 277 16.72 -1.56 18.33
CA GLY A 277 17.21 -2.61 19.26
C GLY A 277 17.49 -3.94 18.55
N PHE A 278 16.70 -4.30 17.55
CA PHE A 278 16.94 -5.49 16.74
C PHE A 278 18.22 -5.36 15.88
N VAL A 279 18.44 -4.20 15.27
CA VAL A 279 19.66 -3.94 14.48
C VAL A 279 20.89 -3.94 15.37
N GLN A 280 20.78 -3.45 16.60
CA GLN A 280 21.85 -3.50 17.60
C GLN A 280 22.26 -4.95 17.95
N GLU A 281 21.27 -5.83 18.19
CA GLU A 281 21.52 -7.25 18.44
C GLU A 281 22.17 -7.94 17.23
N LEU A 282 21.69 -7.63 16.02
CA LEU A 282 22.29 -8.13 14.77
C LEU A 282 23.76 -7.70 14.64
N LEU A 283 24.06 -6.42 14.85
CA LEU A 283 25.42 -5.89 14.83
C LEU A 283 26.32 -6.58 15.85
N GLN A 284 25.86 -6.73 17.09
CA GLN A 284 26.61 -7.39 18.15
C GLN A 284 26.98 -8.82 17.76
N GLN A 285 26.04 -9.58 17.22
CA GLN A 285 26.31 -10.95 16.79
C GLN A 285 27.23 -11.02 15.57
N MET A 286 27.07 -10.11 14.61
CA MET A 286 27.97 -10.02 13.45
C MET A 286 29.42 -9.72 13.90
N ARG A 287 29.64 -8.78 14.83
CA ARG A 287 30.98 -8.41 15.32
C ARG A 287 31.61 -9.50 16.18
N ASN A 288 30.82 -10.32 16.86
CA ASN A 288 31.26 -11.44 17.66
C ASN A 288 31.33 -12.76 16.87
N ALA A 289 30.96 -12.79 15.59
CA ALA A 289 30.98 -14.01 14.79
C ALA A 289 32.41 -14.55 14.66
N GLU A 290 32.56 -15.87 14.69
CA GLU A 290 33.88 -16.53 14.48
C GLU A 290 34.41 -16.33 13.08
N HIS A 291 33.53 -16.22 12.08
CA HIS A 291 33.89 -16.09 10.67
C HIS A 291 34.44 -14.68 10.34
N PRO A 292 35.72 -14.57 9.87
CA PRO A 292 36.38 -13.28 9.69
C PRO A 292 35.67 -12.35 8.69
N GLN A 293 35.10 -12.90 7.61
CA GLN A 293 34.37 -12.11 6.61
C GLN A 293 33.10 -11.50 7.20
N ILE A 294 32.40 -12.19 8.08
CA ILE A 294 31.20 -11.65 8.75
C ILE A 294 31.59 -10.49 9.68
N ARG A 295 32.67 -10.64 10.47
CA ARG A 295 33.17 -9.55 11.34
C ARG A 295 33.58 -8.31 10.59
N ALA A 296 34.20 -8.49 9.41
CA ALA A 296 34.67 -7.39 8.58
C ALA A 296 33.60 -6.73 7.70
N LEU A 297 32.42 -7.38 7.57
CA LEU A 297 31.34 -6.90 6.71
C LEU A 297 30.76 -5.59 7.22
N GLY A 298 30.68 -4.57 6.36
CA GLY A 298 30.00 -3.33 6.68
C GLY A 298 28.47 -3.52 6.84
N LEU A 299 27.84 -2.63 7.59
CA LEU A 299 26.37 -2.54 7.65
C LEU A 299 25.90 -1.14 7.27
N LEU A 300 25.20 -1.03 6.15
CA LEU A 300 24.51 0.18 5.76
C LEU A 300 23.04 0.09 6.22
N VAL A 301 22.67 0.88 7.22
CA VAL A 301 21.30 0.96 7.71
C VAL A 301 20.59 2.07 6.94
N ARG A 302 19.50 1.73 6.26
CA ARG A 302 18.69 2.69 5.52
C ARG A 302 17.34 2.93 6.21
N PRO A 303 17.16 4.07 6.92
CA PRO A 303 15.94 4.38 7.64
C PRO A 303 14.72 4.49 6.70
N HIS A 304 13.57 3.99 7.16
CA HIS A 304 12.31 4.24 6.47
C HIS A 304 11.86 5.69 6.74
N PRO A 305 11.48 6.49 5.72
CA PRO A 305 11.14 7.92 5.89
C PRO A 305 10.07 8.20 6.94
N GLN A 306 9.08 7.32 7.11
CA GLN A 306 8.02 7.45 8.11
C GLN A 306 8.42 6.99 9.52
N ASN A 307 9.64 6.50 9.71
CA ASN A 307 10.11 5.93 10.96
C ASN A 307 11.59 6.27 11.23
N ALA A 308 12.07 7.35 10.60
CA ALA A 308 13.47 7.73 10.67
C ALA A 308 13.88 8.27 12.03
N GLN A 309 12.95 8.87 12.79
CA GLN A 309 13.20 9.48 14.10
C GLN A 309 13.84 8.53 15.12
N GLN A 310 13.58 7.23 15.04
CA GLN A 310 14.21 6.26 15.93
C GLN A 310 15.74 6.15 15.72
N TRP A 311 16.25 6.67 14.61
CA TRP A 311 17.67 6.67 14.24
C TRP A 311 18.37 7.98 14.54
N ASP A 312 17.64 9.00 14.99
CA ASP A 312 18.23 10.28 15.38
C ASP A 312 19.05 10.12 16.66
N ASN A 313 20.22 10.73 16.67
CA ASN A 313 21.14 10.72 17.82
C ASN A 313 21.64 9.33 18.26
N ILE A 314 21.64 8.34 17.38
CA ILE A 314 22.23 7.03 17.65
C ILE A 314 23.74 7.14 17.55
N ASP A 315 24.42 6.81 18.65
CA ASP A 315 25.88 6.67 18.66
C ASP A 315 26.29 5.31 18.09
N LEU A 316 26.93 5.34 16.91
CA LEU A 316 27.48 4.16 16.25
C LEU A 316 29.00 3.99 16.48
N SER A 317 29.62 4.82 17.30
CA SER A 317 31.08 4.80 17.54
C SER A 317 31.60 3.44 18.05
N ALA A 318 30.77 2.70 18.78
CA ALA A 318 31.06 1.34 19.22
C ALA A 318 30.99 0.28 18.09
N TRP A 319 30.49 0.62 16.92
CA TRP A 319 30.19 -0.31 15.83
C TRP A 319 31.01 0.01 14.58
N ASN A 320 32.21 -0.56 14.49
CA ASN A 320 33.07 -0.36 13.31
C ASN A 320 32.37 -0.68 12.01
N ASN A 321 32.64 0.08 10.95
CA ASN A 321 32.11 -0.10 9.60
C ASN A 321 30.58 -0.21 9.56
N THR A 322 29.88 0.68 10.28
CA THR A 322 28.42 0.74 10.33
C THR A 322 27.96 2.17 10.14
N VAL A 323 27.01 2.39 9.22
CA VAL A 323 26.51 3.72 8.86
C VAL A 323 25.00 3.73 8.74
N ILE A 324 24.35 4.80 9.26
CA ILE A 324 22.93 5.13 9.00
C ILE A 324 22.91 6.15 7.87
N TRP A 325 22.35 5.75 6.71
CA TRP A 325 22.33 6.63 5.55
C TRP A 325 21.10 6.41 4.64
N PRO A 326 20.46 7.47 4.11
CA PRO A 326 20.71 8.88 4.48
C PRO A 326 20.14 9.21 5.87
N PRO A 327 20.78 10.16 6.59
CA PRO A 327 20.26 10.64 7.86
C PRO A 327 18.81 11.13 7.72
N GLY A 328 17.96 10.83 8.71
CA GLY A 328 16.56 11.22 8.72
C GLY A 328 15.65 10.44 7.75
N GLY A 329 16.19 9.48 6.99
CA GLY A 329 15.47 8.74 5.96
C GLY A 329 15.08 9.64 4.78
N GLN A 330 15.01 9.09 3.59
CA GLN A 330 14.67 9.85 2.38
C GLN A 330 13.76 9.04 1.46
N ASN A 331 12.63 9.63 1.06
CA ASN A 331 11.84 9.09 -0.04
C ASN A 331 12.61 9.26 -1.37
N PRO A 332 12.71 8.23 -2.20
CA PRO A 332 13.38 8.32 -3.50
C PRO A 332 12.47 9.05 -4.51
N VAL A 333 12.36 10.37 -4.39
CA VAL A 333 11.51 11.21 -5.25
C VAL A 333 12.34 11.90 -6.35
N THR A 334 13.49 12.50 -5.99
CA THR A 334 14.39 13.14 -6.95
C THR A 334 15.25 12.09 -7.66
N GLU A 335 15.79 12.42 -8.84
CA GLU A 335 16.67 11.47 -9.56
C GLU A 335 17.90 11.11 -8.76
N GLU A 336 18.46 12.05 -8.01
CA GLU A 336 19.56 11.80 -7.08
C GLU A 336 19.17 10.79 -5.99
N SER A 337 18.03 11.01 -5.30
CA SER A 337 17.58 10.12 -4.23
C SER A 337 17.20 8.73 -4.75
N LYS A 338 16.69 8.64 -5.98
CA LYS A 338 16.42 7.37 -6.68
C LYS A 338 17.73 6.65 -7.03
N ALA A 339 18.73 7.37 -7.56
CA ALA A 339 20.04 6.82 -7.85
C ALA A 339 20.73 6.31 -6.57
N ASN A 340 20.74 7.12 -5.52
CA ASN A 340 21.27 6.76 -4.22
C ASN A 340 20.60 5.51 -3.62
N PHE A 341 19.29 5.37 -3.79
CA PHE A 341 18.56 4.20 -3.32
C PHE A 341 18.90 2.96 -4.15
N TYR A 342 18.95 3.09 -5.46
CA TYR A 342 19.33 2.04 -6.38
C TYR A 342 20.76 1.53 -6.07
N ASP A 343 21.74 2.44 -5.99
CA ASP A 343 23.14 2.11 -5.73
C ASP A 343 23.32 1.41 -4.38
N SER A 344 22.58 1.83 -3.34
CA SER A 344 22.66 1.18 -2.02
C SER A 344 22.24 -0.29 -2.06
N ILE A 345 21.27 -0.65 -2.92
CA ILE A 345 20.88 -2.04 -3.12
C ILE A 345 21.87 -2.75 -4.05
N TYR A 346 22.19 -2.14 -5.19
CA TYR A 346 23.01 -2.76 -6.22
C TYR A 346 24.40 -3.14 -5.74
N HIS A 347 25.04 -2.32 -4.95
CA HIS A 347 26.39 -2.56 -4.43
C HIS A 347 26.44 -3.45 -3.18
N SER A 348 25.31 -3.70 -2.52
CA SER A 348 25.29 -4.60 -1.36
C SER A 348 25.52 -6.06 -1.75
N VAL A 349 26.11 -6.86 -0.86
CA VAL A 349 26.25 -8.32 -1.06
C VAL A 349 24.95 -9.05 -0.80
N ALA A 350 24.11 -8.51 0.09
CA ALA A 350 22.78 -9.01 0.40
C ALA A 350 21.96 -7.92 1.09
N VAL A 351 20.66 -8.12 1.15
CA VAL A 351 19.71 -7.23 1.80
C VAL A 351 19.04 -7.98 2.95
N VAL A 352 18.87 -7.31 4.08
CA VAL A 352 18.13 -7.84 5.24
C VAL A 352 17.16 -6.79 5.79
N GLY A 353 16.05 -7.23 6.35
CA GLY A 353 15.04 -6.35 6.96
C GLY A 353 13.87 -7.14 7.53
N VAL A 354 12.88 -6.41 8.06
CA VAL A 354 11.71 -7.02 8.69
C VAL A 354 10.62 -7.30 7.67
N ASN A 355 10.03 -6.24 7.10
CA ASN A 355 8.97 -6.34 6.07
C ASN A 355 8.78 -4.97 5.39
N THR A 356 9.24 -4.84 4.16
CA THR A 356 9.16 -3.60 3.39
C THR A 356 9.07 -3.89 1.89
N SER A 357 8.42 -3.02 1.12
CA SER A 357 8.35 -3.13 -0.35
C SER A 357 9.72 -3.05 -1.02
N ALA A 358 10.70 -2.42 -0.37
CA ALA A 358 12.09 -2.35 -0.83
C ALA A 358 12.75 -3.73 -1.01
N MET A 359 12.21 -4.78 -0.40
CA MET A 359 12.64 -6.16 -0.62
C MET A 359 12.33 -6.64 -2.05
N ILE A 360 11.21 -6.21 -2.63
CA ILE A 360 10.86 -6.53 -4.02
C ILE A 360 11.82 -5.81 -4.97
N GLU A 361 12.12 -4.54 -4.70
CA GLU A 361 13.11 -3.74 -5.43
C GLU A 361 14.49 -4.40 -5.39
N SER A 362 14.87 -4.96 -4.25
CA SER A 362 16.10 -5.72 -4.11
C SER A 362 16.12 -7.00 -4.95
N GLY A 363 15.00 -7.71 -4.99
CA GLY A 363 14.81 -8.89 -5.84
C GLY A 363 14.90 -8.57 -7.34
N ILE A 364 14.36 -7.42 -7.79
CA ILE A 364 14.48 -6.95 -9.18
C ILE A 364 15.96 -6.80 -9.57
N LEU A 365 16.80 -6.34 -8.64
CA LEU A 365 18.26 -6.23 -8.84
C LEU A 365 19.01 -7.56 -8.61
N GLY A 366 18.30 -8.68 -8.45
CA GLY A 366 18.89 -10.01 -8.25
C GLY A 366 19.64 -10.17 -6.92
N LYS A 367 19.37 -9.29 -5.92
CA LYS A 367 20.02 -9.38 -4.63
C LYS A 367 19.36 -10.42 -3.74
N PRO A 368 20.12 -11.25 -3.01
CA PRO A 368 19.58 -12.08 -1.96
C PRO A 368 18.91 -11.24 -0.88
N VAL A 369 17.67 -11.61 -0.52
CA VAL A 369 16.87 -10.88 0.45
C VAL A 369 16.54 -11.77 1.63
N TYR A 370 16.95 -11.36 2.82
CA TYR A 370 16.75 -12.09 4.06
C TYR A 370 15.76 -11.38 4.97
N SER A 371 14.93 -12.17 5.65
CA SER A 371 14.09 -11.67 6.72
C SER A 371 14.21 -12.57 7.95
N ILE A 372 14.55 -11.97 9.08
CA ILE A 372 14.68 -12.68 10.35
C ILE A 372 13.36 -12.59 11.08
N LEU A 373 12.78 -13.74 11.41
CA LEU A 373 11.54 -13.81 12.18
C LEU A 373 11.83 -13.50 13.64
N ASP A 374 11.27 -12.40 14.13
CA ASP A 374 11.42 -11.98 15.50
C ASP A 374 10.06 -11.87 16.18
N PRO A 375 9.90 -12.36 17.42
CA PRO A 375 8.65 -12.26 18.19
C PRO A 375 8.10 -10.83 18.30
N ARG A 376 8.97 -9.81 18.29
CA ARG A 376 8.61 -8.38 18.32
C ARG A 376 7.78 -7.96 17.10
N PHE A 377 8.02 -8.59 15.95
CA PHE A 377 7.40 -8.23 14.66
C PHE A 377 6.43 -9.29 14.13
N LYS A 378 6.15 -10.36 14.89
CA LYS A 378 5.33 -11.49 14.43
C LYS A 378 3.98 -11.10 13.80
N ASP A 379 3.31 -10.08 14.36
CA ASP A 379 1.99 -9.66 13.91
C ASP A 379 2.03 -8.87 12.57
N THR A 380 3.21 -8.41 12.14
CA THR A 380 3.46 -7.65 10.91
C THR A 380 4.37 -8.35 9.91
N GLN A 381 4.95 -9.48 10.31
CA GLN A 381 5.64 -10.44 9.44
C GLN A 381 4.73 -11.67 9.21
N ALA A 382 5.04 -12.79 9.81
CA ALA A 382 4.34 -14.07 9.67
C ALA A 382 2.84 -14.02 10.03
N GLY A 383 2.38 -12.97 10.74
CA GLY A 383 0.97 -12.73 11.00
C GLY A 383 0.18 -12.17 9.81
N THR A 384 0.83 -11.77 8.70
CA THR A 384 0.17 -11.14 7.55
C THR A 384 0.19 -12.05 6.32
N LEU A 385 -0.90 -12.02 5.54
CA LEU A 385 -1.03 -12.86 4.33
C LEU A 385 0.00 -12.48 3.27
N HIS A 386 0.15 -11.19 2.99
CA HIS A 386 1.04 -10.68 1.96
C HIS A 386 2.52 -11.05 2.21
N PHE A 387 2.98 -11.06 3.46
CA PHE A 387 4.36 -11.49 3.77
C PHE A 387 4.64 -12.92 3.31
N HIS A 388 3.65 -13.81 3.46
CA HIS A 388 3.79 -15.20 3.01
C HIS A 388 3.93 -15.35 1.49
N HIS A 389 3.46 -14.39 0.69
CA HIS A 389 3.67 -14.43 -0.76
C HIS A 389 5.13 -14.24 -1.13
N LEU A 390 5.84 -13.36 -0.43
CA LEU A 390 7.27 -13.14 -0.65
C LEU A 390 8.10 -14.36 -0.24
N VAL A 391 7.69 -15.04 0.84
CA VAL A 391 8.36 -16.24 1.33
C VAL A 391 8.12 -17.44 0.41
N ARG A 392 6.85 -17.75 0.12
CA ARG A 392 6.46 -18.91 -0.70
C ARG A 392 6.91 -18.78 -2.15
N GLY A 393 6.98 -17.55 -2.65
CA GLY A 393 7.46 -17.25 -3.98
C GLY A 393 8.99 -17.32 -4.12
N GLY A 394 9.73 -17.48 -3.01
CA GLY A 394 11.19 -17.63 -3.03
C GLY A 394 11.99 -16.33 -3.06
N LEU A 395 11.32 -15.15 -2.89
CA LEU A 395 12.03 -13.90 -2.74
C LEU A 395 12.78 -13.82 -1.41
N LEU A 396 12.08 -14.13 -0.30
CA LEU A 396 12.62 -14.01 1.04
C LEU A 396 13.20 -15.32 1.55
N GLN A 397 14.48 -15.28 1.93
CA GLN A 397 15.13 -16.32 2.71
C GLN A 397 14.84 -16.03 4.19
N LEU A 398 14.11 -16.94 4.85
CA LEU A 398 13.77 -16.78 6.27
C LEU A 398 14.84 -17.38 7.18
N SER A 399 15.05 -16.71 8.31
CA SER A 399 15.79 -17.22 9.46
C SER A 399 14.94 -17.07 10.73
N HIS A 400 15.02 -18.03 11.61
CA HIS A 400 14.27 -18.03 12.87
C HIS A 400 15.07 -17.40 14.02
N SER A 401 16.33 -17.08 13.78
CA SER A 401 17.20 -16.35 14.71
C SER A 401 18.29 -15.60 13.94
N ILE A 402 18.99 -14.69 14.63
CA ILE A 402 20.14 -13.97 14.07
C ILE A 402 21.30 -14.94 13.80
N GLU A 403 21.49 -15.95 14.67
CA GLU A 403 22.51 -16.99 14.49
C GLU A 403 22.27 -17.80 13.21
N GLU A 404 21.04 -18.24 12.97
CA GLU A 404 20.66 -18.94 11.74
C GLU A 404 20.92 -18.06 10.51
N TYR A 405 20.57 -16.78 10.59
CA TYR A 405 20.84 -15.82 9.52
C TYR A 405 22.34 -15.69 9.23
N ILE A 406 23.19 -15.59 10.28
CA ILE A 406 24.64 -15.51 10.11
C ILE A 406 25.17 -16.77 9.43
N GLN A 407 24.68 -17.96 9.79
CA GLN A 407 25.08 -19.21 9.11
C GLN A 407 24.65 -19.21 7.63
N GLN A 408 23.44 -18.75 7.32
CA GLN A 408 22.99 -18.62 5.93
C GLN A 408 23.88 -17.64 5.15
N LEU A 409 24.26 -16.53 5.76
CA LEU A 409 25.13 -15.54 5.16
C LEU A 409 26.55 -16.07 4.92
N ILE A 410 27.12 -16.86 5.84
CA ILE A 410 28.42 -17.55 5.65
C ILE A 410 28.34 -18.44 4.41
N LEU A 411 27.34 -19.32 4.32
CA LEU A 411 27.15 -20.20 3.17
C LEU A 411 27.04 -19.42 1.85
N ARG A 412 26.40 -18.26 1.89
CA ARG A 412 26.31 -17.35 0.73
C ARG A 412 27.66 -16.78 0.33
N LEU A 413 28.43 -16.27 1.29
CA LEU A 413 29.76 -15.70 1.04
C LEU A 413 30.76 -16.74 0.54
N GLU A 414 30.55 -18.02 0.90
CA GLU A 414 31.33 -19.16 0.41
C GLU A 414 30.87 -19.69 -0.96
N GLY A 415 29.85 -19.07 -1.59
CA GLY A 415 29.31 -19.51 -2.89
C GLY A 415 28.50 -20.81 -2.84
N LYS A 416 28.00 -21.23 -1.69
CA LYS A 416 27.25 -22.48 -1.50
C LYS A 416 25.72 -22.36 -1.64
N ARG A 417 25.22 -21.19 -2.10
CA ARG A 417 23.77 -20.90 -2.23
C ARG A 417 23.41 -20.38 -3.63
N ASP A 418 23.83 -21.07 -4.67
CA ASP A 418 23.66 -20.61 -6.05
C ASP A 418 22.19 -20.63 -6.54
N GLN A 419 21.33 -21.45 -5.93
CA GLN A 419 19.92 -21.56 -6.32
C GLN A 419 19.07 -20.33 -5.94
N GLU A 420 19.50 -19.49 -5.00
CA GLU A 420 18.76 -18.30 -4.56
C GLU A 420 18.50 -17.34 -5.72
N GLY A 421 19.47 -17.15 -6.61
CA GLY A 421 19.33 -16.26 -7.75
C GLY A 421 18.22 -16.66 -8.71
N GLU A 422 18.08 -17.97 -8.99
CA GLU A 422 17.03 -18.48 -9.86
C GLU A 422 15.64 -18.36 -9.20
N GLN A 423 15.53 -18.65 -7.90
CA GLN A 423 14.27 -18.50 -7.16
C GLN A 423 13.81 -17.04 -7.15
N ILE A 424 14.71 -16.08 -6.91
CA ILE A 424 14.42 -14.65 -6.96
C ILE A 424 13.98 -14.25 -8.38
N ARG A 425 14.68 -14.70 -9.41
CA ARG A 425 14.34 -14.43 -10.81
C ARG A 425 12.95 -14.95 -11.16
N GLN A 426 12.62 -16.17 -10.74
CA GLN A 426 11.30 -16.77 -10.92
C GLN A 426 10.21 -15.98 -10.18
N PHE A 427 10.49 -15.58 -8.93
CA PHE A 427 9.56 -14.71 -8.18
C PHE A 427 9.30 -13.39 -8.90
N ILE A 428 10.33 -12.71 -9.38
CA ILE A 428 10.18 -11.43 -10.10
C ILE A 428 9.38 -11.64 -11.38
N TYR A 429 9.62 -12.74 -12.11
CA TYR A 429 8.83 -13.10 -13.28
C TYR A 429 7.34 -13.29 -12.93
N GLU A 430 7.02 -14.07 -11.90
CA GLU A 430 5.63 -14.37 -11.56
C GLU A 430 4.90 -13.22 -10.86
N PHE A 431 5.62 -12.45 -10.04
CA PHE A 431 5.02 -11.48 -9.14
C PHE A 431 5.04 -10.05 -9.68
N VAL A 432 6.10 -9.67 -10.42
CA VAL A 432 6.32 -8.29 -10.89
C VAL A 432 6.06 -8.17 -12.40
N ARG A 433 6.70 -9.02 -13.22
CA ARG A 433 6.62 -9.00 -14.69
C ARG A 433 6.11 -10.31 -15.27
N PRO A 434 4.81 -10.64 -15.11
CA PRO A 434 4.24 -11.95 -15.47
C PRO A 434 4.17 -12.23 -16.97
N TYR A 435 4.51 -11.26 -17.81
CA TYR A 435 4.54 -11.39 -19.27
C TYR A 435 5.95 -11.48 -19.87
N GLY A 436 6.98 -11.52 -19.00
CA GLY A 436 8.38 -11.59 -19.40
C GLY A 436 9.22 -10.53 -18.66
N LEU A 437 10.41 -10.91 -18.21
CA LEU A 437 11.29 -9.98 -17.47
C LEU A 437 11.68 -8.76 -18.31
N ASP A 438 11.77 -8.92 -19.63
CA ASP A 438 12.10 -7.86 -20.57
C ASP A 438 10.85 -7.12 -21.10
N THR A 439 9.65 -7.49 -20.63
CA THR A 439 8.39 -6.90 -21.08
C THR A 439 7.92 -5.84 -20.08
N PRO A 440 7.92 -4.53 -20.41
CA PRO A 440 7.40 -3.49 -19.55
C PRO A 440 5.91 -3.66 -19.28
N CYS A 441 5.50 -3.42 -18.04
CA CYS A 441 4.12 -3.55 -17.59
C CYS A 441 3.27 -2.32 -17.91
N THR A 442 3.87 -1.14 -18.02
CA THR A 442 3.17 0.12 -18.32
C THR A 442 2.36 0.06 -19.62
N PRO A 443 2.88 -0.39 -20.78
CA PRO A 443 2.10 -0.49 -22.00
C PRO A 443 0.93 -1.49 -21.90
N ILE A 444 1.09 -2.55 -21.09
CA ILE A 444 0.04 -3.56 -20.86
C ILE A 444 -1.11 -2.93 -20.06
N LEU A 445 -0.79 -2.20 -18.99
CA LEU A 445 -1.79 -1.48 -18.19
C LEU A 445 -2.50 -0.44 -19.04
N VAL A 446 -1.77 0.38 -19.79
CA VAL A 446 -2.36 1.42 -20.66
C VAL A 446 -3.31 0.83 -21.69
N LYS A 447 -2.90 -0.22 -22.42
CA LYS A 447 -3.76 -0.94 -23.36
C LYS A 447 -5.01 -1.52 -22.66
N SER A 448 -4.87 -2.02 -21.45
CA SER A 448 -6.00 -2.56 -20.69
C SER A 448 -6.97 -1.46 -20.23
N ILE A 449 -6.46 -0.26 -19.92
CA ILE A 449 -7.28 0.92 -19.64
C ILE A 449 -8.03 1.37 -20.90
N GLU A 450 -7.34 1.45 -22.04
CA GLU A 450 -7.96 1.82 -23.33
C GLU A 450 -9.10 0.85 -23.70
N ALA A 451 -8.89 -0.44 -23.51
CA ALA A 451 -9.90 -1.47 -23.79
C ALA A 451 -11.17 -1.36 -22.90
N MET A 452 -11.14 -0.58 -21.81
CA MET A 452 -12.35 -0.32 -21.03
C MET A 452 -13.37 0.52 -21.79
N ALA A 453 -12.94 1.39 -22.69
CA ALA A 453 -13.85 2.23 -23.49
C ALA A 453 -14.78 1.39 -24.37
N ASP A 454 -14.31 0.21 -24.81
CA ASP A 454 -15.06 -0.71 -25.67
C ASP A 454 -16.03 -1.60 -24.89
N LEU A 455 -16.04 -1.51 -23.57
CA LEU A 455 -16.96 -2.30 -22.75
C LEU A 455 -18.41 -1.86 -23.00
N PRO A 456 -19.36 -2.81 -23.10
CA PRO A 456 -20.75 -2.46 -23.27
C PRO A 456 -21.24 -1.59 -22.12
N SER A 457 -22.03 -0.57 -22.43
CA SER A 457 -22.70 0.22 -21.41
C SER A 457 -23.75 -0.66 -20.73
N VAL A 458 -23.56 -0.92 -19.44
CA VAL A 458 -24.55 -1.63 -18.63
C VAL A 458 -25.45 -0.58 -17.99
N ALA A 459 -26.70 -0.53 -18.41
CA ALA A 459 -27.69 0.33 -17.74
C ALA A 459 -27.85 -0.14 -16.28
N VAL A 460 -27.65 0.79 -15.34
CA VAL A 460 -27.88 0.49 -13.94
C VAL A 460 -29.38 0.23 -13.77
N ALA A 461 -29.73 -0.98 -13.36
CA ALA A 461 -31.12 -1.34 -13.09
C ALA A 461 -31.70 -0.39 -12.03
N PRO A 462 -32.92 0.12 -12.21
CA PRO A 462 -33.58 0.96 -11.21
C PRO A 462 -33.72 0.18 -9.88
N LEU A 463 -33.63 0.90 -8.78
CA LEU A 463 -33.81 0.30 -7.46
C LEU A 463 -35.20 -0.34 -7.39
N PRO A 464 -35.35 -1.62 -7.02
CA PRO A 464 -36.64 -2.27 -6.91
C PRO A 464 -37.50 -1.60 -5.84
N PHE A 465 -38.82 -1.71 -5.95
CA PHE A 465 -39.76 -1.04 -5.05
C PHE A 465 -39.49 -1.30 -3.56
N TRP A 466 -39.18 -2.56 -3.20
CA TRP A 466 -38.80 -2.90 -1.82
C TRP A 466 -37.52 -2.16 -1.36
N GLY A 467 -36.60 -1.91 -2.26
CA GLY A 467 -35.38 -1.14 -1.99
C GLY A 467 -35.69 0.33 -1.71
N VAL A 468 -36.65 0.92 -2.43
CA VAL A 468 -37.14 2.27 -2.16
C VAL A 468 -37.80 2.35 -0.76
N CYS A 469 -38.64 1.37 -0.42
CA CYS A 469 -39.23 1.29 0.92
C CYS A 469 -38.17 1.18 2.02
N LEU A 470 -37.17 0.29 1.83
CA LEU A 470 -36.08 0.11 2.81
C LEU A 470 -35.23 1.39 2.94
N ARG A 471 -35.01 2.13 1.86
CA ARG A 471 -34.34 3.45 1.90
C ARG A 471 -35.09 4.44 2.80
N VAL A 472 -36.42 4.48 2.69
CA VAL A 472 -37.26 5.34 3.55
C VAL A 472 -37.13 4.94 5.03
N PHE A 473 -37.09 3.64 5.35
CA PHE A 473 -36.89 3.16 6.72
C PHE A 473 -35.47 3.42 7.25
N LEU A 474 -34.46 3.37 6.39
CA LEU A 474 -33.06 3.63 6.79
C LEU A 474 -32.75 5.12 6.98
N LEU A 475 -33.51 6.03 6.34
CA LEU A 475 -33.26 7.47 6.42
C LEU A 475 -33.30 8.03 7.85
N PRO A 476 -34.30 7.72 8.71
CA PRO A 476 -34.30 8.14 10.11
C PRO A 476 -33.06 7.62 10.87
N ILE A 477 -32.64 6.38 10.60
CA ILE A 477 -31.42 5.80 11.21
C ILE A 477 -30.21 6.59 10.77
N ALA A 478 -30.07 6.92 9.48
CA ALA A 478 -28.97 7.71 8.96
C ALA A 478 -28.89 9.09 9.63
N LEU A 479 -30.05 9.76 9.81
CA LEU A 479 -30.12 11.05 10.49
C LEU A 479 -29.73 10.94 11.97
N ILE A 480 -30.20 9.94 12.70
CA ILE A 480 -29.87 9.72 14.11
C ILE A 480 -28.35 9.45 14.26
N VAL A 481 -27.78 8.61 13.41
CA VAL A 481 -26.34 8.26 13.45
C VAL A 481 -25.49 9.50 13.14
N LYS A 482 -25.90 10.31 12.16
CA LYS A 482 -25.20 11.56 11.81
C LYS A 482 -25.26 12.57 12.96
N GLU A 483 -26.40 12.75 13.58
CA GLU A 483 -26.54 13.66 14.73
C GLU A 483 -25.75 13.18 15.95
N SER A 484 -25.73 11.88 16.20
CA SER A 484 -24.93 11.27 17.28
C SER A 484 -23.43 11.50 17.08
N GLU A 485 -22.91 11.36 15.85
CA GLU A 485 -21.52 11.68 15.52
C GLU A 485 -21.21 13.16 15.74
N TYR A 486 -22.10 14.04 15.30
CA TYR A 486 -21.96 15.48 15.49
C TYR A 486 -21.87 15.86 16.98
N LEU A 487 -22.78 15.31 17.79
CA LEU A 487 -22.78 15.55 19.24
C LEU A 487 -21.51 15.00 19.91
N TYR A 488 -21.06 13.80 19.52
CA TYR A 488 -19.85 13.20 20.03
C TYR A 488 -18.62 14.09 19.73
N ARG A 489 -18.45 14.52 18.48
CA ARG A 489 -17.34 15.42 18.08
C ARG A 489 -17.36 16.76 18.80
N LYS A 490 -18.56 17.30 19.02
CA LYS A 490 -18.74 18.57 19.77
C LYS A 490 -18.32 18.43 21.23
N VAL A 491 -18.66 17.32 21.87
CA VAL A 491 -18.26 17.03 23.26
C VAL A 491 -16.75 16.79 23.34
N GLU A 492 -16.18 15.99 22.43
CA GLU A 492 -14.74 15.71 22.34
C GLU A 492 -13.94 17.00 22.11
N GLY A 493 -14.40 17.88 21.19
CA GLY A 493 -13.78 19.17 20.95
C GLY A 493 -13.76 20.06 22.20
N LYS A 494 -14.86 20.09 22.97
CA LYS A 494 -14.92 20.83 24.24
C LYS A 494 -13.99 20.25 25.31
N ILE A 495 -13.91 18.92 25.40
CA ILE A 495 -13.00 18.24 26.34
C ILE A 495 -11.54 18.56 25.99
N ASN A 496 -11.17 18.52 24.72
CA ASN A 496 -9.82 18.86 24.26
C ASN A 496 -9.47 20.33 24.57
N GLN A 497 -10.38 21.27 24.32
CA GLN A 497 -10.16 22.67 24.68
C GLN A 497 -10.03 22.91 26.19
N LEU A 498 -10.80 22.18 27.00
CA LEU A 498 -10.81 22.39 28.46
C LEU A 498 -9.65 21.69 29.18
N PHE A 499 -9.19 20.54 28.69
CA PHE A 499 -8.27 19.69 29.43
C PHE A 499 -6.94 19.41 28.73
N VAL A 500 -6.91 19.35 27.39
CA VAL A 500 -5.70 18.95 26.65
C VAL A 500 -4.85 20.14 26.24
N GLU A 501 -5.43 21.21 25.68
CA GLU A 501 -4.71 22.43 25.30
C GLU A 501 -4.03 23.18 26.46
N PRO A 502 -4.66 23.30 27.66
CA PRO A 502 -3.99 23.91 28.79
C PRO A 502 -2.82 23.09 29.36
N LEU A 503 -2.88 21.74 29.22
CA LEU A 503 -1.79 20.86 29.65
C LEU A 503 -0.60 20.88 28.70
N SER A 504 -0.84 20.95 27.39
CA SER A 504 0.22 21.06 26.39
C SER A 504 0.97 22.38 26.46
N ARG A 505 0.28 23.50 26.80
CA ARG A 505 0.89 24.82 27.02
C ARG A 505 1.68 24.96 28.33
N LYS A 506 1.49 24.02 29.27
CA LYS A 506 2.27 24.00 30.52
C LYS A 506 3.48 23.08 30.44
N LEU A 507 3.59 22.25 29.39
CA LEU A 507 4.68 21.31 29.14
C LEU A 507 5.61 21.74 28.01
N SER A 508 5.30 22.85 27.33
CA SER A 508 6.17 23.58 26.38
C SER A 508 6.76 24.80 27.08
#